data_c46407433a288d823c8da69c39764869
#
_entry.id   c46407433a288d823c8da69c39764869
#
_cell.length_a   1.000
_cell.length_b   1.000
_cell.length_c   1.000
_cell.angle_alpha   90.00
_cell.angle_beta   90.00
_cell.angle_gamma   90.00
#
_symmetry.space_group_name_H-M   'P 1'
#
loop_
_entity.id
_entity.type
_entity.pdbx_description
1 polymer ?
#
loop_
_entity_poly.entity_id
_entity_poly.type
_entity_poly.pdbx_seq_one_letter_code
_entity_poly.pdbx_strand_id
1 'polypeptide(L)'
;MQNQIQNDIKIANDIGLQFLQAFFSQNADISNFYGNDSILTFEAENFIGKDEIVGKLKNLQVNTIPKNYSVQPSVNGILIYFAGMFQIAGEQNQMPFTRVIFLANSNGSYYIKNDIYKVTFA
;
A
#
# COMPACT_ATOMS: atom_id res chain seq x y z
N MET A 1 8.97 -22.49 17.96
CA MET A 1 8.54 -22.04 16.65
C MET A 1 7.33 -21.07 16.70
N GLN A 2 6.27 -21.42 17.44
CA GLN A 2 5.11 -20.52 17.56
C GLN A 2 5.48 -19.18 18.15
N ASN A 3 6.38 -19.13 19.16
CA ASN A 3 6.81 -17.86 19.76
C ASN A 3 7.54 -16.98 18.76
N GLN A 4 8.35 -17.60 17.88
CA GLN A 4 9.05 -16.86 16.84
C GLN A 4 8.06 -16.26 15.83
N ILE A 5 7.09 -17.04 15.40
CA ILE A 5 6.08 -16.57 14.45
C ILE A 5 5.26 -15.43 15.05
N GLN A 6 4.85 -15.56 16.32
CA GLN A 6 4.10 -14.49 16.98
C GLN A 6 4.92 -13.22 17.12
N ASN A 7 6.21 -13.35 17.42
CA ASN A 7 7.10 -12.20 17.48
C ASN A 7 7.27 -11.54 16.12
N ASP A 8 7.39 -12.34 15.05
CA ASP A 8 7.49 -11.82 13.69
C ASP A 8 6.22 -11.08 13.28
N ILE A 9 5.05 -11.60 13.67
CA ILE A 9 3.77 -10.93 13.41
C ILE A 9 3.72 -9.57 14.11
N LYS A 10 4.16 -9.51 15.37
CA LYS A 10 4.17 -8.25 16.10
C LYS A 10 5.07 -7.22 15.44
N ILE A 11 6.27 -7.63 15.07
CA ILE A 11 7.23 -6.74 14.38
C ILE A 11 6.65 -6.27 13.06
N ALA A 12 6.05 -7.18 12.28
CA ALA A 12 5.44 -6.82 11.01
C ALA A 12 4.30 -5.82 11.19
N ASN A 13 3.47 -5.99 12.20
CA ASN A 13 2.38 -5.04 12.48
C ASN A 13 2.91 -3.66 12.82
N ASP A 14 3.97 -3.58 13.64
CA ASP A 14 4.56 -2.28 13.99
C ASP A 14 5.12 -1.58 12.75
N ILE A 15 5.85 -2.30 11.92
CA ILE A 15 6.43 -1.74 10.69
C ILE A 15 5.32 -1.35 9.71
N GLY A 16 4.33 -2.22 9.54
CA GLY A 16 3.22 -1.97 8.63
C GLY A 16 2.42 -0.74 9.01
N LEU A 17 2.13 -0.56 10.30
CA LEU A 17 1.41 0.62 10.76
C LEU A 17 2.21 1.89 10.52
N GLN A 18 3.50 1.88 10.84
CA GLN A 18 4.37 3.03 10.58
C GLN A 18 4.41 3.36 9.10
N PHE A 19 4.47 2.33 8.25
CA PHE A 19 4.47 2.53 6.81
C PHE A 19 3.17 3.17 6.34
N LEU A 20 2.02 2.66 6.78
CA LEU A 20 0.72 3.22 6.40
C LEU A 20 0.58 4.66 6.85
N GLN A 21 1.04 4.98 8.07
CA GLN A 21 1.01 6.35 8.58
C GLN A 21 1.82 7.29 7.69
N ALA A 22 3.01 6.86 7.27
CA ALA A 22 3.85 7.67 6.40
C ALA A 22 3.27 7.80 5.00
N PHE A 23 2.76 6.70 4.44
CA PHE A 23 2.24 6.66 3.08
C PHE A 23 1.00 7.53 2.91
N PHE A 24 0.12 7.54 3.91
CA PHE A 24 -1.12 8.31 3.88
C PHE A 24 -1.01 9.65 4.59
N SER A 25 0.20 10.11 4.92
CA SER A 25 0.36 11.44 5.48
C SER A 25 0.06 12.50 4.41
N GLN A 26 -0.46 13.64 4.86
CA GLN A 26 -0.99 14.67 3.96
C GLN A 26 0.04 15.22 2.99
N ASN A 27 1.31 15.25 3.40
CA ASN A 27 2.39 15.83 2.60
C ASN A 27 3.33 14.77 2.03
N ALA A 28 2.91 13.50 2.02
CA ALA A 28 3.77 12.44 1.53
C ALA A 28 3.96 12.54 0.03
N ASP A 29 5.21 12.41 -0.41
CA ASP A 29 5.54 12.21 -1.82
C ASP A 29 5.53 10.71 -2.06
N ILE A 30 4.46 10.21 -2.70
CA ILE A 30 4.29 8.77 -2.88
C ILE A 30 5.37 8.15 -3.76
N SER A 31 6.08 8.95 -4.56
CA SER A 31 7.18 8.42 -5.36
C SER A 31 8.29 7.83 -4.50
N ASN A 32 8.42 8.26 -3.26
CA ASN A 32 9.43 7.74 -2.33
C ASN A 32 9.12 6.33 -1.83
N PHE A 33 7.92 5.82 -2.08
CA PHE A 33 7.48 4.52 -1.59
C PHE A 33 7.54 3.42 -2.64
N TYR A 34 7.90 3.75 -3.89
CA TYR A 34 7.96 2.81 -5.00
C TYR A 34 9.37 2.76 -5.58
N GLY A 35 9.71 1.64 -6.22
CA GLY A 35 10.98 1.47 -6.92
C GLY A 35 10.76 1.24 -8.41
N ASN A 36 11.86 1.10 -9.13
CA ASN A 36 11.81 0.88 -10.58
C ASN A 36 11.26 -0.50 -10.95
N ASP A 37 11.29 -1.45 -10.02
CA ASP A 37 10.77 -2.79 -10.23
C ASP A 37 9.37 -2.99 -9.62
N SER A 38 8.75 -1.92 -9.13
CA SER A 38 7.41 -1.98 -8.56
C SER A 38 6.37 -2.21 -9.63
N ILE A 39 5.31 -2.93 -9.28
CA ILE A 39 4.18 -3.19 -10.18
C ILE A 39 2.90 -2.81 -9.45
N LEU A 40 2.11 -1.95 -10.08
CA LEU A 40 0.74 -1.65 -9.65
C LEU A 40 -0.21 -2.27 -10.64
N THR A 41 -1.14 -3.08 -10.14
CA THR A 41 -2.29 -3.52 -10.94
C THR A 41 -3.50 -2.76 -10.42
N PHE A 42 -3.99 -1.82 -11.23
CA PHE A 42 -5.18 -1.04 -10.90
C PHE A 42 -6.32 -1.56 -11.76
N GLU A 43 -7.29 -2.20 -11.11
CA GLU A 43 -8.34 -2.96 -11.78
C GLU A 43 -7.71 -4.03 -12.66
N ALA A 44 -7.73 -3.89 -13.96
CA ALA A 44 -7.14 -4.86 -14.89
C ALA A 44 -5.89 -4.33 -15.59
N GLU A 45 -5.44 -3.11 -15.26
CA GLU A 45 -4.31 -2.48 -15.93
C GLU A 45 -3.05 -2.56 -15.09
N ASN A 46 -1.93 -2.82 -15.72
CA ASN A 46 -0.63 -2.92 -15.05
C ASN A 46 0.21 -1.69 -15.33
N PHE A 47 0.82 -1.16 -14.27
CA PHE A 47 1.75 -0.03 -14.32
C PHE A 47 3.06 -0.49 -13.71
N ILE A 48 4.17 -0.28 -14.42
CA ILE A 48 5.47 -0.79 -14.03
C ILE A 48 6.41 0.38 -13.77
N GLY A 49 7.01 0.35 -12.58
CA GLY A 49 7.99 1.36 -12.19
C GLY A 49 7.36 2.58 -11.54
N LYS A 50 8.18 3.28 -10.79
CA LYS A 50 7.79 4.44 -9.98
C LYS A 50 7.01 5.48 -10.79
N ASP A 51 7.52 5.85 -11.96
CA ASP A 51 6.95 6.97 -12.71
C ASP A 51 5.56 6.66 -13.24
N GLU A 52 5.36 5.45 -13.79
CA GLU A 52 4.04 5.04 -14.28
C GLU A 52 3.03 4.94 -13.15
N ILE A 53 3.47 4.38 -12.01
CA ILE A 53 2.60 4.18 -10.86
C ILE A 53 2.14 5.51 -10.29
N VAL A 54 3.08 6.43 -10.06
CA VAL A 54 2.76 7.75 -9.53
C VAL A 54 1.85 8.51 -10.50
N GLY A 55 2.11 8.40 -11.80
CA GLY A 55 1.27 9.02 -12.82
C GLY A 55 -0.17 8.54 -12.74
N LYS A 56 -0.38 7.25 -12.46
CA LYS A 56 -1.74 6.70 -12.31
C LYS A 56 -2.41 7.14 -11.01
N LEU A 57 -1.67 7.12 -9.90
CA LEU A 57 -2.25 7.35 -8.57
C LEU A 57 -2.45 8.82 -8.22
N LYS A 58 -1.78 9.73 -8.91
CA LYS A 58 -1.80 11.15 -8.53
C LYS A 58 -3.17 11.80 -8.56
N ASN A 59 -4.12 11.23 -9.30
CA ASN A 59 -5.48 11.75 -9.40
C ASN A 59 -6.43 11.13 -8.36
N LEU A 60 -5.93 10.24 -7.52
CA LEU A 60 -6.72 9.61 -6.47
C LEU A 60 -6.39 10.28 -5.14
N GLN A 61 -7.42 10.58 -4.36
CA GLN A 61 -7.25 11.20 -3.04
C GLN A 61 -7.69 10.22 -1.97
N VAL A 62 -6.73 9.83 -1.12
CA VAL A 62 -6.99 9.02 0.06
C VAL A 62 -6.42 9.80 1.23
N ASN A 63 -7.30 10.41 2.02
CA ASN A 63 -6.92 11.42 2.99
C ASN A 63 -6.71 10.89 4.40
N THR A 64 -7.03 9.63 4.66
CA THR A 64 -6.95 9.07 6.00
C THR A 64 -6.31 7.69 5.97
N ILE A 65 -5.65 7.35 7.09
CA ILE A 65 -5.13 6.00 7.26
C ILE A 65 -6.30 5.02 7.26
N PRO A 66 -6.24 3.95 6.45
CA PRO A 66 -7.31 2.96 6.46
C PRO A 66 -7.50 2.36 7.85
N LYS A 67 -8.74 2.28 8.32
CA LYS A 67 -9.05 1.70 9.62
C LYS A 67 -9.15 0.18 9.54
N ASN A 68 -9.39 -0.34 8.36
CA ASN A 68 -9.54 -1.78 8.13
C ASN A 68 -8.29 -2.26 7.40
N TYR A 69 -7.35 -2.83 8.15
CA TYR A 69 -6.11 -3.34 7.58
C TYR A 69 -5.65 -4.57 8.35
N SER A 70 -4.88 -5.41 7.65
CA SER A 70 -4.25 -6.61 8.23
C SER A 70 -2.83 -6.72 7.71
N VAL A 71 -1.92 -7.15 8.58
CA VAL A 71 -0.50 -7.22 8.27
C VAL A 71 0.03 -8.60 8.60
N GLN A 72 0.84 -9.16 7.71
CA GLN A 72 1.52 -10.43 7.95
C GLN A 72 2.97 -10.35 7.50
N PRO A 73 3.89 -11.00 8.23
CA PRO A 73 5.24 -11.16 7.72
C PRO A 73 5.25 -12.10 6.53
N SER A 74 6.19 -11.88 5.60
CA SER A 74 6.37 -12.72 4.44
C SER A 74 7.87 -12.81 4.13
N VAL A 75 8.24 -13.60 3.13
CA VAL A 75 9.64 -13.79 2.78
C VAL A 75 10.23 -12.45 2.32
N ASN A 76 11.23 -11.99 3.07
CA ASN A 76 11.93 -10.72 2.81
C ASN A 76 11.02 -9.51 2.74
N GLY A 77 9.93 -9.53 3.51
CA GLY A 77 9.02 -8.41 3.47
C GLY A 77 7.76 -8.59 4.30
N ILE A 78 6.79 -7.75 4.00
CA ILE A 78 5.56 -7.65 4.77
C ILE A 78 4.39 -7.51 3.80
N LEU A 79 3.34 -8.32 4.02
CA LEU A 79 2.09 -8.20 3.30
C LEU A 79 1.12 -7.33 4.09
N ILE A 80 0.47 -6.39 3.41
CA ILE A 80 -0.56 -5.56 4.01
C ILE A 80 -1.80 -5.59 3.11
N TYR A 81 -2.93 -5.95 3.71
CA TYR A 81 -4.25 -5.80 3.09
C TYR A 81 -4.96 -4.63 3.76
N PHE A 82 -5.58 -3.76 2.98
CA PHE A 82 -6.39 -2.70 3.56
C PHE A 82 -7.52 -2.32 2.62
N ALA A 83 -8.55 -1.73 3.23
CA ALA A 83 -9.73 -1.25 2.54
C ALA A 83 -10.00 0.19 2.98
N GLY A 84 -10.58 0.97 2.09
CA GLY A 84 -10.89 2.35 2.40
C GLY A 84 -11.77 2.96 1.34
N MET A 85 -11.82 4.28 1.34
CA MET A 85 -12.56 5.06 0.35
C MET A 85 -11.59 5.97 -0.39
N PHE A 86 -11.79 6.13 -1.68
CA PHE A 86 -11.01 7.10 -2.44
C PHE A 86 -11.92 8.01 -3.23
N GLN A 87 -11.37 9.12 -3.66
CA GLN A 87 -12.07 10.13 -4.45
C GLN A 87 -11.19 10.51 -5.63
N ILE A 88 -11.78 10.57 -6.82
CA ILE A 88 -11.06 11.05 -8.00
C ILE A 88 -11.02 12.58 -7.92
N ALA A 89 -9.86 13.15 -8.22
CA ALA A 89 -9.67 14.60 -8.16
C ALA A 89 -10.71 15.30 -9.06
N GLY A 90 -11.40 16.29 -8.48
CA GLY A 90 -12.43 17.03 -9.18
C GLY A 90 -13.83 16.44 -9.09
N GLU A 91 -13.98 15.25 -8.52
CA GLU A 91 -15.29 14.61 -8.33
C GLU A 91 -15.66 14.62 -6.86
N GLN A 92 -16.96 14.59 -6.58
CA GLN A 92 -17.48 14.63 -5.21
C GLN A 92 -17.74 13.24 -4.65
N ASN A 93 -17.93 12.25 -5.50
CA ASN A 93 -18.29 10.90 -5.07
C ASN A 93 -17.06 10.15 -4.60
N GLN A 94 -17.21 9.44 -3.47
CA GLN A 94 -16.20 8.53 -2.97
C GLN A 94 -16.56 7.10 -3.35
N MET A 95 -15.53 6.29 -3.61
CA MET A 95 -15.72 4.90 -3.97
C MET A 95 -14.92 4.01 -3.03
N PRO A 96 -15.49 2.88 -2.60
CA PRO A 96 -14.75 1.92 -1.78
C PRO A 96 -13.70 1.18 -2.59
N PHE A 97 -12.58 0.89 -1.96
CA PHE A 97 -11.52 0.11 -2.59
C PHE A 97 -10.95 -0.91 -1.61
N THR A 98 -10.33 -1.94 -2.18
CA THR A 98 -9.47 -2.86 -1.44
C THR A 98 -8.11 -2.88 -2.10
N ARG A 99 -7.07 -3.11 -1.30
CA ARG A 99 -5.70 -3.04 -1.78
C ARG A 99 -4.85 -4.05 -1.03
N VAL A 100 -3.97 -4.71 -1.77
CA VAL A 100 -2.95 -5.59 -1.19
C VAL A 100 -1.61 -5.08 -1.65
N ILE A 101 -0.72 -4.81 -0.69
CA ILE A 101 0.65 -4.41 -1.02
C ILE A 101 1.64 -5.37 -0.39
N PHE A 102 2.75 -5.57 -1.08
CA PHE A 102 3.90 -6.25 -0.52
C PHE A 102 5.03 -5.25 -0.36
N LEU A 103 5.47 -5.05 0.89
CA LEU A 103 6.61 -4.22 1.21
C LEU A 103 7.87 -5.09 1.18
N ALA A 104 8.72 -4.86 0.21
CA ALA A 104 10.00 -5.57 0.13
C ALA A 104 11.03 -4.88 1.00
N ASN A 105 11.82 -5.69 1.71
CA ASN A 105 12.92 -5.19 2.51
C ASN A 105 14.16 -5.08 1.62
N SER A 106 14.65 -3.86 1.45
CA SER A 106 15.88 -3.59 0.72
C SER A 106 16.88 -2.99 1.69
N ASN A 107 17.75 -3.82 2.26
CA ASN A 107 18.81 -3.41 3.20
C ASN A 107 18.27 -2.62 4.40
N GLY A 108 17.13 -3.05 4.93
CA GLY A 108 16.51 -2.40 6.08
C GLY A 108 15.50 -1.33 5.77
N SER A 109 15.38 -0.93 4.51
CA SER A 109 14.36 -0.01 4.05
C SER A 109 13.26 -0.76 3.31
N TYR A 110 12.02 -0.32 3.47
CA TYR A 110 10.88 -0.97 2.86
C TYR A 110 10.32 -0.12 1.73
N TYR A 111 9.94 -0.77 0.63
CA TYR A 111 9.27 -0.10 -0.48
C TYR A 111 8.17 -1.01 -1.01
N ILE A 112 7.17 -0.41 -1.66
CA ILE A 112 6.08 -1.18 -2.26
C ILE A 112 6.60 -1.82 -3.54
N LYS A 113 6.78 -3.14 -3.51
CA LYS A 113 7.16 -3.88 -4.71
C LYS A 113 5.94 -4.31 -5.50
N ASN A 114 4.89 -4.76 -4.83
CA ASN A 114 3.65 -5.21 -5.45
C ASN A 114 2.48 -4.44 -4.85
N ASP A 115 1.55 -4.04 -5.71
CA ASP A 115 0.39 -3.25 -5.32
C ASP A 115 -0.79 -3.67 -6.19
N ILE A 116 -1.78 -4.29 -5.57
CA ILE A 116 -3.00 -4.72 -6.27
C ILE A 116 -4.15 -3.88 -5.72
N TYR A 117 -4.76 -3.11 -6.60
CA TYR A 117 -5.76 -2.09 -6.24
C TYR A 117 -7.06 -2.41 -6.94
N LYS A 118 -8.12 -2.66 -6.17
CA LYS A 118 -9.43 -2.99 -6.70
C LYS A 118 -10.47 -2.01 -6.19
N VAL A 119 -11.29 -1.51 -7.09
CA VAL A 119 -12.43 -0.68 -6.74
C VAL A 119 -13.64 -1.61 -6.58
N THR A 120 -14.37 -1.42 -5.49
CA THR A 120 -15.54 -2.24 -5.20
C THR A 120 -16.79 -1.49 -5.63
N PHE A 121 -17.54 -2.08 -6.54
CA PHE A 121 -18.84 -1.54 -6.92
C PHE A 121 -19.92 -2.28 -6.13
N ALA A 122 -20.80 -1.51 -5.52
CA ALA A 122 -21.89 -2.07 -4.74
C ALA A 122 -22.93 -2.76 -5.62
#